data_8669e2e47710009c11bba8b98aa6f6c0
#
_entry.id   8669e2e47710009c11bba8b98aa6f6c0
#
_cell.length_a   1.000
_cell.length_b   1.000
_cell.length_c   1.000
_cell.angle_alpha   90.00
_cell.angle_beta   90.00
_cell.angle_gamma   90.00
#
_symmetry.space_group_name_H-M   'P 1'
#
loop_
_entity.id
_entity.type
_entity.pdbx_description
1 polymer ?
#
loop_
_entity_poly.entity_id
_entity_poly.type
_entity_poly.pdbx_seq_one_letter_code
_entity_poly.pdbx_strand_id
1 'polypeptide(L)'
;PAPGFLEEMRRLCDEHEVVLIFDEVKTGFRLGLQGAVGAFGVVPDIATYAKAMGNGFPVAAIALAEKMVEGWSLGGIAQAGTYSGNAVAAAAVKATIERLEDGSAFRRIEQTGTAIMKGLEERLAAHGVDAAVVGHPSMFSIFMGEGTPIEFRDLAHHDARIYNNMVYAMIEHGVAPCPDAREPWFTCAAHTDEDVALTLEVFESALESTIARAGDLPSVEDD
;
A
#
# COMPACT_ATOMS: atom_id res chain seq x y z
N PRO A 1 -4.04 10.75 -1.37
CA PRO A 1 -4.01 12.00 -2.12
C PRO A 1 -4.52 13.17 -1.28
N ALA A 2 -4.07 14.39 -1.59
CA ALA A 2 -4.63 15.59 -0.97
C ALA A 2 -6.13 15.74 -1.31
N PRO A 3 -6.92 16.36 -0.41
CA PRO A 3 -8.34 16.58 -0.70
C PRO A 3 -8.53 17.35 -2.02
N GLY A 4 -9.45 16.87 -2.86
CA GLY A 4 -9.75 17.48 -4.17
C GLY A 4 -8.79 17.11 -5.31
N PHE A 5 -7.68 16.43 -5.03
CA PHE A 5 -6.68 16.10 -6.07
C PHE A 5 -7.22 15.15 -7.13
N LEU A 6 -7.88 14.06 -6.73
CA LEU A 6 -8.42 13.07 -7.68
C LEU A 6 -9.63 13.62 -8.44
N GLU A 7 -10.49 14.39 -7.78
CA GLU A 7 -11.63 15.05 -8.40
C GLU A 7 -11.19 16.05 -9.48
N GLU A 8 -10.18 16.86 -9.17
CA GLU A 8 -9.64 17.82 -10.14
C GLU A 8 -8.93 17.10 -11.30
N MET A 9 -8.21 16.01 -11.02
CA MET A 9 -7.62 15.18 -12.07
C MET A 9 -8.68 14.61 -13.00
N ARG A 10 -9.80 14.10 -12.47
CA ARG A 10 -10.92 13.60 -13.27
C ARG A 10 -11.53 14.72 -14.12
N ARG A 11 -11.76 15.89 -13.52
CA ARG A 11 -12.28 17.06 -14.22
C ARG A 11 -11.40 17.47 -15.40
N LEU A 12 -10.10 17.58 -15.19
CA LEU A 12 -9.13 17.93 -16.24
C LEU A 12 -9.08 16.87 -17.35
N CYS A 13 -9.10 15.58 -16.98
CA CYS A 13 -9.15 14.50 -17.96
C CYS A 13 -10.41 14.58 -18.84
N ASP A 14 -11.56 14.88 -18.24
CA ASP A 14 -12.81 15.03 -19.00
C ASP A 14 -12.79 16.28 -19.91
N GLU A 15 -12.27 17.41 -19.41
CA GLU A 15 -12.17 18.66 -20.19
C GLU A 15 -11.23 18.53 -21.40
N HIS A 16 -10.17 17.78 -21.25
CA HIS A 16 -9.13 17.63 -22.28
C HIS A 16 -9.20 16.30 -23.05
N GLU A 17 -10.26 15.53 -22.86
CA GLU A 17 -10.45 14.21 -23.49
C GLU A 17 -9.26 13.24 -23.27
N VAL A 18 -8.66 13.31 -22.07
CA VAL A 18 -7.55 12.44 -21.65
C VAL A 18 -8.10 11.23 -20.89
N VAL A 19 -7.59 10.05 -21.20
CA VAL A 19 -7.96 8.80 -20.50
C VAL A 19 -7.33 8.80 -19.10
N LEU A 20 -8.14 8.70 -18.06
CA LEU A 20 -7.68 8.53 -16.68
C LEU A 20 -7.54 7.05 -16.35
N ILE A 21 -6.33 6.65 -15.97
CA ILE A 21 -6.02 5.27 -15.58
C ILE A 21 -5.65 5.22 -14.10
N PHE A 22 -6.35 4.37 -13.32
CA PHE A 22 -5.95 4.05 -11.96
C PHE A 22 -5.15 2.74 -11.95
N ASP A 23 -3.91 2.81 -11.48
CA ASP A 23 -3.16 1.62 -11.13
C ASP A 23 -3.56 1.16 -9.72
N GLU A 24 -4.51 0.24 -9.68
CA GLU A 24 -5.03 -0.38 -8.45
C GLU A 24 -4.31 -1.71 -8.11
N VAL A 25 -3.13 -1.94 -8.67
CA VAL A 25 -2.38 -3.18 -8.42
C VAL A 25 -2.04 -3.34 -6.93
N LYS A 26 -1.80 -2.23 -6.20
CA LYS A 26 -1.58 -2.24 -4.75
C LYS A 26 -2.85 -1.89 -3.97
N THR A 27 -3.64 -0.93 -4.43
CA THR A 27 -4.79 -0.36 -3.71
C THR A 27 -6.06 -1.19 -3.85
N GLY A 28 -6.25 -1.85 -4.99
CA GLY A 28 -7.39 -2.73 -5.24
C GLY A 28 -7.45 -3.87 -4.22
N PHE A 29 -8.65 -4.13 -3.67
CA PHE A 29 -8.88 -5.13 -2.62
C PHE A 29 -8.07 -4.89 -1.33
N ARG A 30 -7.54 -3.68 -1.14
CA ARG A 30 -6.86 -3.21 0.08
C ARG A 30 -7.63 -2.08 0.76
N LEU A 31 -8.06 -1.08 0.00
CA LEU A 31 -8.86 0.04 0.51
C LEU A 31 -10.35 -0.32 0.67
N GLY A 32 -10.72 -1.54 0.39
CA GLY A 32 -12.07 -2.07 0.35
C GLY A 32 -12.30 -2.90 -0.90
N LEU A 33 -13.50 -3.46 -1.05
CA LEU A 33 -13.86 -4.28 -2.22
C LEU A 33 -13.81 -3.49 -3.54
N GLN A 34 -14.09 -2.20 -3.48
CA GLN A 34 -14.07 -1.29 -4.63
C GLN A 34 -12.74 -0.52 -4.78
N GLY A 35 -11.72 -0.83 -3.98
CA GLY A 35 -10.42 -0.18 -4.05
C GLY A 35 -10.46 1.32 -3.87
N ALA A 36 -9.62 2.05 -4.63
CA ALA A 36 -9.55 3.51 -4.60
C ALA A 36 -10.83 4.18 -5.11
N VAL A 37 -11.55 3.55 -6.03
CA VAL A 37 -12.85 4.05 -6.49
C VAL A 37 -13.83 4.18 -5.32
N GLY A 38 -13.92 3.14 -4.50
CA GLY A 38 -14.79 3.16 -3.31
C GLY A 38 -14.31 4.10 -2.21
N ALA A 39 -12.99 4.21 -2.03
CA ALA A 39 -12.40 5.04 -1.00
C ALA A 39 -12.48 6.55 -1.30
N PHE A 40 -12.36 6.95 -2.56
CA PHE A 40 -12.26 8.36 -2.97
C PHE A 40 -13.42 8.84 -3.83
N GLY A 41 -14.32 7.97 -4.30
CA GLY A 41 -15.50 8.34 -5.08
C GLY A 41 -15.20 8.80 -6.52
N VAL A 42 -13.97 8.66 -7.00
CA VAL A 42 -13.57 9.03 -8.36
C VAL A 42 -13.46 7.80 -9.23
N VAL A 43 -14.14 7.79 -10.37
CA VAL A 43 -14.16 6.65 -11.31
C VAL A 43 -13.20 6.92 -12.47
N PRO A 44 -12.17 6.09 -12.69
CA PRO A 44 -11.28 6.19 -13.84
C PRO A 44 -11.94 5.62 -15.10
N ASP A 45 -11.32 5.87 -16.25
CA ASP A 45 -11.72 5.22 -17.51
C ASP A 45 -11.20 3.79 -17.61
N ILE A 46 -10.03 3.55 -17.01
CA ILE A 46 -9.38 2.23 -16.93
C ILE A 46 -8.83 2.04 -15.53
N ALA A 47 -8.95 0.82 -14.99
CA ALA A 47 -8.26 0.43 -13.76
C ALA A 47 -7.54 -0.91 -13.95
N THR A 48 -6.34 -1.03 -13.35
CA THR A 48 -5.55 -2.27 -13.37
C THR A 48 -5.54 -2.91 -11.99
N TYR A 49 -5.72 -4.23 -11.92
CA TYR A 49 -5.77 -5.00 -10.69
C TYR A 49 -4.84 -6.20 -10.75
N ALA A 50 -4.21 -6.54 -9.62
CA ALA A 50 -3.42 -7.76 -9.44
C ALA A 50 -3.27 -8.09 -7.94
N LYS A 51 -2.20 -8.71 -7.53
CA LYS A 51 -1.76 -8.95 -6.14
C LYS A 51 -2.88 -9.46 -5.22
N ALA A 52 -3.46 -8.58 -4.38
CA ALA A 52 -4.49 -8.95 -3.41
C ALA A 52 -5.73 -9.57 -4.05
N MET A 53 -6.06 -9.22 -5.29
CA MET A 53 -7.15 -9.83 -6.05
C MET A 53 -7.03 -11.36 -6.17
N GLY A 54 -5.82 -11.85 -6.39
CA GLY A 54 -5.52 -13.28 -6.52
C GLY A 54 -5.10 -13.96 -5.23
N ASN A 55 -4.85 -13.19 -4.16
CA ASN A 55 -4.42 -13.68 -2.84
C ASN A 55 -3.28 -14.71 -2.92
N GLY A 56 -2.22 -14.38 -3.69
CA GLY A 56 -1.04 -15.23 -3.92
C GLY A 56 -1.03 -15.97 -5.26
N PHE A 57 -2.15 -16.06 -5.98
CA PHE A 57 -2.16 -16.61 -7.33
C PHE A 57 -1.77 -15.54 -8.37
N PRO A 58 -1.00 -15.94 -9.43
CA PRO A 58 -0.57 -15.03 -10.49
C PRO A 58 -1.74 -14.67 -11.40
N VAL A 59 -2.38 -13.56 -11.15
CA VAL A 59 -3.52 -13.04 -11.90
C VAL A 59 -3.50 -11.53 -11.95
N ALA A 60 -3.92 -10.97 -13.06
CA ALA A 60 -4.16 -9.56 -13.25
C ALA A 60 -5.46 -9.35 -14.02
N ALA A 61 -6.07 -8.19 -13.87
CA ALA A 61 -7.25 -7.79 -14.61
C ALA A 61 -7.15 -6.31 -15.01
N ILE A 62 -7.82 -5.99 -16.10
CA ILE A 62 -8.04 -4.62 -16.56
C ILE A 62 -9.55 -4.40 -16.59
N ALA A 63 -10.02 -3.40 -15.84
CA ALA A 63 -11.40 -2.95 -15.89
C ALA A 63 -11.51 -1.71 -16.76
N LEU A 64 -12.56 -1.65 -17.57
CA LEU A 64 -12.81 -0.58 -18.52
C LEU A 64 -14.16 0.09 -18.21
N ALA A 65 -14.22 1.41 -18.27
CA ALA A 65 -15.48 2.12 -18.35
C ALA A 65 -16.18 1.77 -19.68
N GLU A 66 -17.51 1.78 -19.69
CA GLU A 66 -18.31 1.38 -20.86
C GLU A 66 -17.90 2.08 -22.15
N LYS A 67 -17.60 3.37 -22.10
CA LYS A 67 -17.14 4.17 -23.24
C LYS A 67 -15.83 3.67 -23.87
N MET A 68 -15.02 2.91 -23.11
CA MET A 68 -13.76 2.35 -23.57
C MET A 68 -13.92 0.97 -24.20
N VAL A 69 -15.02 0.28 -23.92
CA VAL A 69 -15.24 -1.11 -24.36
C VAL A 69 -15.37 -1.23 -25.87
N GLU A 70 -15.99 -0.26 -26.55
CA GLU A 70 -16.19 -0.31 -27.99
C GLU A 70 -14.86 -0.34 -28.76
N GLY A 71 -13.93 0.56 -28.42
CA GLY A 71 -12.59 0.58 -29.04
C GLY A 71 -11.78 -0.67 -28.77
N TRP A 72 -12.02 -1.29 -27.61
CA TRP A 72 -11.36 -2.53 -27.20
C TRP A 72 -11.94 -3.76 -27.94
N SER A 73 -13.26 -3.88 -28.00
CA SER A 73 -13.97 -5.05 -28.54
C SER A 73 -13.87 -5.19 -30.06
N LEU A 74 -13.68 -4.09 -30.79
CA LEU A 74 -13.55 -4.07 -32.26
C LEU A 74 -12.14 -4.41 -32.74
N GLY A 75 -11.25 -4.86 -31.85
CA GLY A 75 -9.90 -5.31 -32.23
C GLY A 75 -8.89 -4.18 -32.44
N GLY A 76 -9.22 -2.95 -32.07
CA GLY A 76 -8.30 -1.82 -32.10
C GLY A 76 -7.16 -1.95 -31.07
N ILE A 77 -7.41 -2.69 -29.97
CA ILE A 77 -6.42 -2.93 -28.90
C ILE A 77 -6.27 -4.44 -28.73
N ALA A 78 -5.07 -4.94 -28.98
CA ALA A 78 -4.77 -6.36 -28.81
C ALA A 78 -4.63 -6.71 -27.32
N GLN A 79 -5.38 -7.72 -26.87
CA GLN A 79 -5.20 -8.35 -25.57
C GLN A 79 -4.80 -9.81 -25.80
N ALA A 80 -3.59 -10.15 -25.38
CA ALA A 80 -3.07 -11.51 -25.51
C ALA A 80 -2.14 -11.84 -24.34
N GLY A 81 -2.13 -13.11 -23.95
CA GLY A 81 -1.25 -13.64 -22.92
C GLY A 81 -1.49 -15.13 -22.75
N THR A 82 -0.43 -15.90 -22.65
CA THR A 82 -0.49 -17.37 -22.53
C THR A 82 -1.37 -17.82 -21.36
N TYR A 83 -1.37 -17.07 -20.27
CA TYR A 83 -2.14 -17.39 -19.07
C TYR A 83 -3.47 -16.63 -18.95
N SER A 84 -3.85 -15.83 -19.96
CA SER A 84 -5.13 -15.11 -19.96
C SER A 84 -6.29 -16.10 -19.89
N GLY A 85 -7.23 -15.84 -18.97
CA GLY A 85 -8.39 -16.72 -18.75
C GLY A 85 -8.06 -18.05 -18.05
N ASN A 86 -6.90 -18.18 -17.42
CA ASN A 86 -6.55 -19.39 -16.66
C ASN A 86 -7.62 -19.70 -15.59
N ALA A 87 -8.20 -20.91 -15.67
CA ALA A 87 -9.34 -21.29 -14.83
C ALA A 87 -8.97 -21.37 -13.33
N VAL A 88 -7.73 -21.76 -13.00
CA VAL A 88 -7.27 -21.81 -11.60
C VAL A 88 -7.15 -20.40 -11.04
N ALA A 89 -6.55 -19.48 -11.79
CA ALA A 89 -6.44 -18.08 -11.40
C ALA A 89 -7.82 -17.42 -11.24
N ALA A 90 -8.75 -17.69 -12.15
CA ALA A 90 -10.13 -17.19 -12.06
C ALA A 90 -10.86 -17.73 -10.82
N ALA A 91 -10.68 -19.01 -10.50
CA ALA A 91 -11.25 -19.62 -9.29
C ALA A 91 -10.66 -19.00 -8.01
N ALA A 92 -9.36 -18.70 -7.99
CA ALA A 92 -8.72 -18.01 -6.87
C ALA A 92 -9.30 -16.60 -6.65
N VAL A 93 -9.47 -15.83 -7.73
CA VAL A 93 -10.11 -14.49 -7.67
C VAL A 93 -11.54 -14.60 -7.11
N LYS A 94 -12.35 -15.54 -7.63
CA LYS A 94 -13.71 -15.76 -7.14
C LYS A 94 -13.72 -16.06 -5.65
N ALA A 95 -12.91 -17.01 -5.19
CA ALA A 95 -12.82 -17.37 -3.78
C ALA A 95 -12.34 -16.20 -2.90
N THR A 96 -11.42 -15.36 -3.40
CA THR A 96 -10.95 -14.17 -2.70
C THR A 96 -12.08 -13.15 -2.54
N ILE A 97 -12.84 -12.87 -3.60
CA ILE A 97 -13.97 -11.93 -3.57
C ILE A 97 -15.04 -12.42 -2.57
N GLU A 98 -15.43 -13.71 -2.65
CA GLU A 98 -16.40 -14.30 -1.73
C GLU A 98 -16.00 -14.19 -0.25
N ARG A 99 -14.69 -14.18 0.04
CA ARG A 99 -14.17 -13.97 1.42
C ARG A 99 -14.13 -12.51 1.84
N LEU A 100 -14.16 -11.58 0.89
CA LEU A 100 -14.09 -10.15 1.15
C LEU A 100 -15.48 -9.47 1.16
N GLU A 101 -16.50 -10.08 0.53
CA GLU A 101 -17.81 -9.47 0.31
C GLU A 101 -18.53 -9.04 1.60
N ASP A 102 -18.41 -9.79 2.70
CA ASP A 102 -19.04 -9.45 3.97
C ASP A 102 -18.33 -8.30 4.72
N GLY A 103 -17.17 -7.84 4.22
CA GLY A 103 -16.38 -6.76 4.79
C GLY A 103 -15.67 -7.10 6.10
N SER A 104 -15.80 -8.33 6.63
CA SER A 104 -15.19 -8.72 7.91
C SER A 104 -13.66 -8.64 7.87
N ALA A 105 -13.06 -9.09 6.76
CA ALA A 105 -11.62 -9.02 6.54
C ALA A 105 -11.12 -7.57 6.52
N PHE A 106 -11.84 -6.66 5.85
CA PHE A 106 -11.46 -5.23 5.82
C PHE A 106 -11.55 -4.60 7.21
N ARG A 107 -12.61 -4.88 7.98
CA ARG A 107 -12.72 -4.40 9.37
C ARG A 107 -11.58 -4.89 10.25
N ARG A 108 -11.17 -6.16 10.10
CA ARG A 108 -10.02 -6.70 10.86
C ARG A 108 -8.72 -6.01 10.46
N ILE A 109 -8.47 -5.83 9.16
CA ILE A 109 -7.30 -5.12 8.64
C ILE A 109 -7.25 -3.68 9.17
N GLU A 110 -8.38 -2.99 9.15
CA GLU A 110 -8.51 -1.61 9.65
C GLU A 110 -8.15 -1.54 11.14
N GLN A 111 -8.71 -2.41 11.96
CA GLN A 111 -8.43 -2.47 13.39
C GLN A 111 -6.94 -2.75 13.67
N THR A 112 -6.39 -3.78 13.03
CA THR A 112 -5.00 -4.19 13.21
C THR A 112 -4.03 -3.10 12.73
N GLY A 113 -4.24 -2.59 11.53
CA GLY A 113 -3.38 -1.55 10.97
C GLY A 113 -3.42 -0.25 11.74
N THR A 114 -4.61 0.19 12.18
CA THR A 114 -4.76 1.37 13.04
C THR A 114 -4.02 1.20 14.36
N ALA A 115 -4.11 0.02 14.97
CA ALA A 115 -3.41 -0.26 16.23
C ALA A 115 -1.87 -0.22 16.05
N ILE A 116 -1.37 -0.78 14.95
CA ILE A 116 0.07 -0.73 14.63
C ILE A 116 0.49 0.72 14.36
N MET A 117 -0.18 1.44 13.44
CA MET A 117 0.18 2.82 13.09
C MET A 117 0.24 3.71 14.32
N LYS A 118 -0.80 3.68 15.15
CA LYS A 118 -0.85 4.45 16.41
C LYS A 118 0.28 4.06 17.36
N GLY A 119 0.53 2.77 17.54
CA GLY A 119 1.60 2.29 18.40
C GLY A 119 3.00 2.67 17.91
N LEU A 120 3.20 2.77 16.59
CA LEU A 120 4.43 3.28 15.99
C LEU A 120 4.60 4.77 16.25
N GLU A 121 3.55 5.58 16.03
CA GLU A 121 3.56 7.03 16.30
C GLU A 121 3.87 7.34 17.76
N GLU A 122 3.25 6.62 18.70
CA GLU A 122 3.49 6.78 20.14
C GLU A 122 4.95 6.51 20.51
N ARG A 123 5.58 5.48 19.93
CA ARG A 123 6.99 5.12 20.20
C ARG A 123 7.96 6.10 19.57
N LEU A 124 7.73 6.49 18.32
CA LEU A 124 8.54 7.51 17.66
C LEU A 124 8.54 8.82 18.47
N ALA A 125 7.37 9.26 18.91
CA ALA A 125 7.24 10.46 19.74
C ALA A 125 7.90 10.31 21.10
N ALA A 126 7.78 9.15 21.77
CA ALA A 126 8.40 8.88 23.07
C ALA A 126 9.93 8.93 23.00
N HIS A 127 10.52 8.56 21.90
CA HIS A 127 11.97 8.60 21.67
C HIS A 127 12.45 9.91 21.02
N GLY A 128 11.56 10.89 20.79
CA GLY A 128 11.89 12.18 20.23
C GLY A 128 12.39 12.10 18.78
N VAL A 129 11.92 11.11 18.02
CA VAL A 129 12.27 10.93 16.61
C VAL A 129 11.29 11.69 15.73
N ASP A 130 11.81 12.59 14.90
CA ASP A 130 11.02 13.27 13.89
C ASP A 130 10.65 12.29 12.79
N ALA A 131 9.41 11.86 12.79
CA ALA A 131 8.88 10.91 11.82
C ALA A 131 7.36 11.02 11.70
N ALA A 132 6.82 10.55 10.56
CA ALA A 132 5.39 10.45 10.32
C ALA A 132 5.00 9.04 9.86
N VAL A 133 3.91 8.50 10.40
CA VAL A 133 3.29 7.26 9.90
C VAL A 133 2.17 7.65 8.96
N VAL A 134 2.31 7.35 7.67
CA VAL A 134 1.42 7.85 6.62
C VAL A 134 0.83 6.71 5.80
N GLY A 135 -0.41 6.85 5.38
CA GLY A 135 -1.10 5.89 4.53
C GLY A 135 -2.45 5.44 5.07
N HIS A 136 -2.88 4.27 4.60
CA HIS A 136 -4.10 3.60 5.03
C HIS A 136 -3.74 2.43 5.96
N PRO A 137 -4.57 2.06 6.96
CA PRO A 137 -4.28 0.93 7.85
C PRO A 137 -3.93 -0.40 7.17
N SER A 138 -4.41 -0.62 5.95
CA SER A 138 -4.04 -1.80 5.16
C SER A 138 -2.66 -1.72 4.50
N MET A 139 -2.13 -0.49 4.33
CA MET A 139 -0.84 -0.22 3.70
C MET A 139 -0.36 1.18 4.09
N PHE A 140 0.68 1.26 4.88
CA PHE A 140 1.22 2.51 5.41
C PHE A 140 2.75 2.51 5.37
N SER A 141 3.35 3.68 5.46
CA SER A 141 4.81 3.86 5.47
C SER A 141 5.22 4.70 6.68
N ILE A 142 6.48 4.56 7.09
CA ILE A 142 7.11 5.40 8.09
C ILE A 142 8.07 6.34 7.37
N PHE A 143 7.81 7.62 7.42
CA PHE A 143 8.71 8.65 6.93
C PHE A 143 9.59 9.13 8.10
N MET A 144 10.89 8.91 8.01
CA MET A 144 11.87 9.38 9.00
C MET A 144 12.36 10.77 8.59
N GLY A 145 11.81 11.82 9.18
CA GLY A 145 12.10 13.20 8.86
C GLY A 145 11.03 14.15 9.35
N GLU A 146 11.31 15.45 9.28
CA GLU A 146 10.37 16.48 9.73
C GLU A 146 9.14 16.58 8.80
N GLY A 147 7.97 16.71 9.42
CA GLY A 147 6.70 16.92 8.73
C GLY A 147 6.08 15.67 8.14
N THR A 148 5.06 15.86 7.31
CA THR A 148 4.35 14.78 6.61
C THR A 148 4.61 14.89 5.11
N PRO A 149 5.14 13.86 4.45
CA PRO A 149 5.40 13.90 3.02
C PRO A 149 4.07 14.00 2.23
N ILE A 150 4.04 14.87 1.23
CA ILE A 150 2.89 15.10 0.36
C ILE A 150 3.17 14.61 -1.06
N GLU A 151 4.43 14.69 -1.50
CA GLU A 151 4.86 14.29 -2.84
C GLU A 151 6.17 13.50 -2.81
N PHE A 152 6.50 12.88 -3.93
CA PHE A 152 7.69 12.01 -4.05
C PHE A 152 9.01 12.74 -3.72
N ARG A 153 9.12 14.02 -4.05
CA ARG A 153 10.32 14.82 -3.77
C ARG A 153 10.60 15.02 -2.28
N ASP A 154 9.57 14.90 -1.44
CA ASP A 154 9.73 15.00 0.01
C ASP A 154 10.57 13.85 0.57
N LEU A 155 10.69 12.73 -0.18
CA LEU A 155 11.57 11.61 0.19
C LEU A 155 13.06 12.00 0.24
N ALA A 156 13.45 13.11 -0.39
CA ALA A 156 14.81 13.64 -0.25
C ALA A 156 15.15 14.04 1.21
N HIS A 157 14.14 14.23 2.06
CA HIS A 157 14.29 14.57 3.48
C HIS A 157 14.13 13.34 4.39
N HIS A 158 13.93 12.14 3.81
CA HIS A 158 13.81 10.90 4.55
C HIS A 158 15.19 10.36 4.97
N ASP A 159 15.40 10.07 6.25
CA ASP A 159 16.61 9.38 6.70
C ASP A 159 16.49 7.87 6.50
N ALA A 160 16.86 7.43 5.29
CA ALA A 160 16.84 6.03 4.91
C ALA A 160 17.81 5.17 5.76
N ARG A 161 18.86 5.77 6.34
CA ARG A 161 19.82 5.03 7.19
C ARG A 161 19.16 4.56 8.47
N ILE A 162 18.43 5.45 9.15
CA ILE A 162 17.67 5.10 10.35
C ILE A 162 16.60 4.06 10.01
N TYR A 163 15.81 4.31 8.97
CA TYR A 163 14.76 3.40 8.55
C TYR A 163 15.30 1.99 8.24
N ASN A 164 16.30 1.88 7.38
CA ASN A 164 16.83 0.59 6.95
C ASN A 164 17.45 -0.21 8.11
N ASN A 165 18.27 0.44 8.95
CA ASN A 165 18.88 -0.24 10.09
C ASN A 165 17.83 -0.74 11.09
N MET A 166 16.82 0.08 11.38
CA MET A 166 15.68 -0.32 12.22
C MET A 166 14.93 -1.51 11.62
N VAL A 167 14.61 -1.47 10.33
CA VAL A 167 13.86 -2.55 9.65
C VAL A 167 14.67 -3.84 9.62
N TYR A 168 15.98 -3.78 9.33
CA TYR A 168 16.81 -4.98 9.39
C TYR A 168 16.88 -5.58 10.79
N ALA A 169 16.99 -4.75 11.83
CA ALA A 169 16.92 -5.23 13.21
C ALA A 169 15.56 -5.89 13.52
N MET A 170 14.45 -5.34 13.00
CA MET A 170 13.12 -5.97 13.14
C MET A 170 13.06 -7.35 12.46
N ILE A 171 13.63 -7.47 11.25
CA ILE A 171 13.66 -8.74 10.51
C ILE A 171 14.43 -9.80 11.28
N GLU A 172 15.56 -9.46 11.90
CA GLU A 172 16.33 -10.38 12.75
C GLU A 172 15.54 -10.90 13.96
N HIS A 173 14.53 -10.12 14.40
CA HIS A 173 13.67 -10.48 15.52
C HIS A 173 12.28 -11.01 15.10
N GLY A 174 12.13 -11.40 13.84
CA GLY A 174 10.94 -12.12 13.34
C GLY A 174 9.80 -11.25 12.85
N VAL A 175 9.97 -9.94 12.78
CA VAL A 175 9.01 -9.01 12.17
C VAL A 175 9.61 -8.47 10.88
N ALA A 176 8.97 -8.78 9.74
CA ALA A 176 9.51 -8.53 8.41
C ALA A 176 8.74 -7.43 7.65
N PRO A 177 8.93 -6.14 7.96
CA PRO A 177 8.42 -5.05 7.14
C PRO A 177 9.25 -4.91 5.86
N CYS A 178 8.79 -4.08 4.93
CA CYS A 178 9.57 -3.81 3.72
C CYS A 178 10.84 -3.01 4.05
N PRO A 179 12.03 -3.47 3.63
CA PRO A 179 13.27 -2.74 3.89
C PRO A 179 13.43 -1.51 3.00
N ASP A 180 12.69 -1.39 1.91
CA ASP A 180 12.67 -0.18 1.08
C ASP A 180 11.66 0.82 1.66
N ALA A 181 12.13 1.97 2.12
CA ALA A 181 11.30 3.01 2.69
C ALA A 181 10.26 3.62 1.72
N ARG A 182 10.43 3.39 0.41
CA ARG A 182 9.48 3.82 -0.62
C ARG A 182 8.29 2.86 -0.76
N GLU A 183 8.40 1.67 -0.17
CA GLU A 183 7.36 0.66 -0.20
C GLU A 183 6.58 0.62 1.14
N PRO A 184 5.25 0.47 1.10
CA PRO A 184 4.46 0.42 2.32
C PRO A 184 4.60 -0.91 3.05
N TRP A 185 4.38 -0.86 4.36
CA TRP A 185 4.06 -2.04 5.16
C TRP A 185 2.64 -2.48 4.87
N PHE A 186 2.41 -3.78 4.88
CA PHE A 186 1.09 -4.34 4.59
C PHE A 186 0.55 -5.13 5.78
N THR A 187 -0.69 -4.86 6.13
CA THR A 187 -1.44 -5.66 7.09
C THR A 187 -2.44 -6.57 6.38
N CYS A 188 -2.81 -7.67 7.00
CA CYS A 188 -3.82 -8.59 6.49
C CYS A 188 -4.75 -9.08 7.61
N ALA A 189 -5.86 -9.70 7.23
CA ALA A 189 -6.86 -10.18 8.19
C ALA A 189 -6.38 -11.37 9.06
N ALA A 190 -5.24 -11.97 8.72
CA ALA A 190 -4.64 -13.05 9.51
C ALA A 190 -3.82 -12.56 10.70
N HIS A 191 -3.40 -11.29 10.72
CA HIS A 191 -2.68 -10.75 11.87
C HIS A 191 -3.56 -10.76 13.12
N THR A 192 -3.00 -11.28 14.21
CA THR A 192 -3.63 -11.38 15.52
C THR A 192 -3.29 -10.18 16.39
N ASP A 193 -3.86 -10.10 17.58
CA ASP A 193 -3.50 -9.06 18.56
C ASP A 193 -2.10 -9.32 19.14
N GLU A 194 -1.67 -10.59 19.19
CA GLU A 194 -0.32 -10.99 19.55
C GLU A 194 0.70 -10.51 18.50
N ASP A 195 0.36 -10.59 17.21
CA ASP A 195 1.23 -10.07 16.14
C ASP A 195 1.37 -8.53 16.23
N VAL A 196 0.31 -7.82 16.60
CA VAL A 196 0.37 -6.37 16.86
C VAL A 196 1.32 -6.09 18.03
N ALA A 197 1.16 -6.80 19.14
CA ALA A 197 1.99 -6.61 20.34
C ALA A 197 3.46 -6.91 20.03
N LEU A 198 3.75 -8.01 19.36
CA LEU A 198 5.10 -8.39 18.93
C LEU A 198 5.71 -7.33 17.99
N THR A 199 4.94 -6.86 17.00
CA THR A 199 5.40 -5.84 16.06
C THR A 199 5.84 -4.57 16.80
N LEU A 200 5.05 -4.12 17.75
CA LEU A 200 5.33 -2.90 18.51
C LEU A 200 6.49 -3.06 19.49
N GLU A 201 6.63 -4.22 20.14
CA GLU A 201 7.76 -4.54 21.03
C GLU A 201 9.08 -4.58 20.24
N VAL A 202 9.09 -5.33 19.12
CA VAL A 202 10.26 -5.46 18.27
C VAL A 202 10.64 -4.13 17.63
N PHE A 203 9.65 -3.33 17.20
CA PHE A 203 9.89 -1.99 16.66
C PHE A 203 10.58 -1.09 17.69
N GLU A 204 10.08 -1.06 18.93
CA GLU A 204 10.65 -0.22 20.00
C GLU A 204 12.11 -0.58 20.27
N SER A 205 12.42 -1.87 20.44
CA SER A 205 13.79 -2.34 20.64
C SER A 205 14.71 -2.03 19.45
N ALA A 206 14.21 -2.21 18.22
CA ALA A 206 14.96 -1.90 17.01
C ALA A 206 15.22 -0.39 16.86
N LEU A 207 14.22 0.44 17.19
CA LEU A 207 14.34 1.89 17.16
C LEU A 207 15.39 2.36 18.18
N GLU A 208 15.30 1.92 19.45
CA GLU A 208 16.26 2.26 20.51
C GLU A 208 17.70 1.91 20.10
N SER A 209 17.91 0.69 19.62
CA SER A 209 19.25 0.24 19.20
C SER A 209 19.79 1.02 18.01
N THR A 210 18.92 1.44 17.10
CA THR A 210 19.28 2.22 15.92
C THR A 210 19.63 3.66 16.28
N ILE A 211 18.81 4.32 17.13
CA ILE A 211 19.08 5.70 17.55
C ILE A 211 20.38 5.79 18.38
N ALA A 212 20.61 4.83 19.25
CA ALA A 212 21.84 4.78 20.06
C ALA A 212 23.12 4.74 19.18
N ARG A 213 23.00 4.28 17.94
CA ARG A 213 24.09 4.14 16.98
C ARG A 213 24.01 5.13 15.82
N ALA A 214 23.08 6.09 15.86
CA ALA A 214 22.79 6.97 14.70
C ALA A 214 24.00 7.68 14.11
N GLY A 215 24.98 8.05 14.97
CA GLY A 215 26.23 8.68 14.53
C GLY A 215 27.19 7.74 13.78
N ASP A 216 27.07 6.45 13.95
CA ASP A 216 27.94 5.41 13.40
C ASP A 216 27.27 4.60 12.27
N LEU A 217 26.03 4.93 11.90
CA LEU A 217 25.31 4.22 10.86
C LEU A 217 25.96 4.47 9.49
N PRO A 218 26.16 3.42 8.68
CA PRO A 218 26.67 3.57 7.33
C PRO A 218 25.74 4.43 6.49
N SER A 219 26.32 5.22 5.56
CA SER A 219 25.52 5.87 4.52
C SER A 219 24.85 4.80 3.67
N VAL A 220 23.57 4.98 3.38
CA VAL A 220 22.90 4.18 2.35
C VAL A 220 23.43 4.69 1.02
N GLU A 221 24.21 3.86 0.30
CA GLU A 221 24.50 4.14 -1.09
C GLU A 221 23.20 3.94 -1.87
N ASP A 222 22.82 4.93 -2.66
CA ASP A 222 21.67 4.84 -3.58
C ASP A 222 22.00 3.80 -4.66
N ASP A 223 21.53 2.55 -4.47
CA ASP A 223 21.51 1.50 -5.48
C ASP A 223 20.24 1.61 -6.37
#